data_3b0438db97116e725ff9f1a5827885ba
#
_entry.id   3b0438db97116e725ff9f1a5827885ba
#
_cell.length_a   1.000
_cell.length_b   1.000
_cell.length_c   1.000
_cell.angle_alpha   90.00
_cell.angle_beta   90.00
_cell.angle_gamma   90.00
#
_symmetry.space_group_name_H-M   'P 1'
#
loop_
_entity.id
_entity.type
_entity.pdbx_description
1 polymer ?
#
loop_
_entity_poly.entity_id
_entity_poly.type
_entity_poly.pdbx_seq_one_letter_code
_entity_poly.pdbx_strand_id
1 'polypeptide(L)'
;MPSCPVPANTDDIARFVMRIIQASLEHLDLITPLFVKYREFYGELPFPDSSRAFLEKRLRRKESVIYLAMPDNDDTKVLGFCQLYPSFSSLSLKRVWILNDIYVAEDARRMLVADHLMRTAKKMAKDTQAVRMRVSTSSGNEVAQKVYESIGFREDAEFKNYVLPIASD
;
A
#
# COMPACT_ATOMS: atom_id res chain seq x y z
N MET A 1 -29.73 -10.90 2.68
CA MET A 1 -28.44 -10.44 2.08
C MET A 1 -28.68 -9.08 1.48
N PRO A 2 -28.09 -8.00 1.96
CA PRO A 2 -28.24 -6.68 1.32
C PRO A 2 -27.36 -6.65 0.08
N SER A 3 -27.98 -6.36 -1.05
CA SER A 3 -27.33 -6.18 -2.36
C SER A 3 -26.42 -4.96 -2.31
N CYS A 4 -25.15 -5.18 -2.63
CA CYS A 4 -24.18 -4.12 -2.86
C CYS A 4 -24.64 -3.24 -4.04
N PRO A 5 -24.72 -1.91 -3.93
CA PRO A 5 -25.09 -1.07 -5.05
C PRO A 5 -24.01 -1.18 -6.14
N VAL A 6 -24.42 -1.66 -7.30
CA VAL A 6 -23.63 -1.61 -8.53
C VAL A 6 -23.57 -0.13 -8.94
N PRO A 7 -22.41 0.46 -9.26
CA PRO A 7 -22.35 1.81 -9.78
C PRO A 7 -23.10 1.87 -11.10
N ALA A 8 -24.04 2.82 -11.18
CA ALA A 8 -25.12 2.83 -12.16
C ALA A 8 -24.72 3.31 -13.55
N ASN A 9 -23.43 3.64 -13.84
CA ASN A 9 -23.06 4.03 -15.20
C ASN A 9 -21.55 4.00 -15.41
N THR A 10 -21.11 3.55 -16.58
CA THR A 10 -19.72 3.65 -17.06
C THR A 10 -19.22 5.10 -17.14
N ASP A 11 -20.11 6.08 -17.24
CA ASP A 11 -19.80 7.51 -17.24
C ASP A 11 -19.40 8.05 -15.86
N ASP A 12 -19.82 7.42 -14.76
CA ASP A 12 -19.41 7.80 -13.40
C ASP A 12 -17.97 7.39 -13.10
N ILE A 13 -17.48 6.30 -13.69
CA ILE A 13 -16.09 5.86 -13.57
C ILE A 13 -15.15 6.82 -14.30
N ALA A 14 -15.57 7.39 -15.41
CA ALA A 14 -14.78 8.34 -16.20
C ALA A 14 -14.61 9.72 -15.55
N ARG A 15 -15.41 10.05 -14.52
CA ARG A 15 -15.37 11.33 -13.78
C ARG A 15 -14.75 11.23 -12.39
N PHE A 16 -14.37 10.04 -11.95
CA PHE A 16 -13.76 9.90 -10.64
C PHE A 16 -12.28 10.30 -10.69
N VAL A 17 -12.02 11.54 -10.33
CA VAL A 17 -10.67 12.09 -10.24
C VAL A 17 -10.14 11.82 -8.84
N MET A 18 -8.99 11.16 -8.76
CA MET A 18 -8.27 10.95 -7.51
C MET A 18 -6.87 11.54 -7.61
N ARG A 19 -6.36 12.00 -6.48
CA ARG A 19 -4.97 12.40 -6.34
C ARG A 19 -4.22 11.46 -5.41
N ILE A 20 -2.92 11.31 -5.64
CA ILE A 20 -2.02 10.58 -4.75
C ILE A 20 -1.15 11.60 -4.03
N ILE A 21 -1.17 11.56 -2.72
CA ILE A 21 -0.32 12.41 -1.87
C ILE A 21 0.65 11.56 -1.07
N GLN A 22 1.82 12.11 -0.76
CA GLN A 22 2.69 11.52 0.24
C GLN A 22 2.22 11.95 1.63
N ALA A 23 2.01 10.96 2.50
CA ALA A 23 1.53 11.21 3.84
C ALA A 23 2.61 11.84 4.73
N SER A 24 2.16 12.71 5.63
CA SER A 24 2.89 13.29 6.75
C SER A 24 2.20 12.94 8.07
N LEU A 25 2.73 13.48 9.18
CA LEU A 25 2.11 13.33 10.50
C LEU A 25 0.69 13.91 10.57
N GLU A 26 0.37 14.90 9.76
CA GLU A 26 -0.96 15.52 9.68
C GLU A 26 -2.04 14.55 9.19
N HIS A 27 -1.63 13.51 8.45
CA HIS A 27 -2.53 12.52 7.87
C HIS A 27 -2.76 11.29 8.75
N LEU A 28 -2.18 11.24 9.97
CA LEU A 28 -2.27 10.06 10.84
C LEU A 28 -3.70 9.65 11.15
N ASP A 29 -4.58 10.62 11.41
CA ASP A 29 -5.98 10.34 11.75
C ASP A 29 -6.79 9.83 10.54
N LEU A 30 -6.35 10.15 9.34
CA LEU A 30 -6.92 9.64 8.08
C LEU A 30 -6.41 8.23 7.75
N ILE A 31 -5.13 7.96 8.00
CA ILE A 31 -4.51 6.67 7.65
C ILE A 31 -4.89 5.58 8.64
N THR A 32 -4.91 5.91 9.94
CA THR A 32 -5.05 4.91 11.01
C THR A 32 -6.27 4.00 10.85
N PRO A 33 -7.48 4.50 10.56
CA PRO A 33 -8.64 3.63 10.38
C PRO A 33 -8.46 2.64 9.23
N LEU A 34 -7.83 3.08 8.13
CA LEU A 34 -7.62 2.24 6.97
C LEU A 34 -6.51 1.19 7.21
N PHE A 35 -5.48 1.58 7.96
CA PHE A 35 -4.42 0.67 8.39
C PHE A 35 -4.94 -0.41 9.35
N VAL A 36 -5.88 -0.08 10.23
CA VAL A 36 -6.57 -1.05 11.09
C VAL A 36 -7.33 -2.06 10.24
N LYS A 37 -8.12 -1.61 9.26
CA LYS A 37 -8.84 -2.49 8.33
C LYS A 37 -7.90 -3.38 7.49
N TYR A 38 -6.75 -2.86 7.10
CA TYR A 38 -5.71 -3.66 6.46
C TYR A 38 -5.22 -4.80 7.34
N ARG A 39 -4.97 -4.54 8.64
CA ARG A 39 -4.56 -5.56 9.61
C ARG A 39 -5.66 -6.61 9.81
N GLU A 40 -6.91 -6.19 9.97
CA GLU A 40 -8.07 -7.08 10.08
C GLU A 40 -8.22 -7.98 8.85
N PHE A 41 -7.96 -7.45 7.65
CA PHE A 41 -7.96 -8.23 6.40
C PHE A 41 -6.95 -9.40 6.45
N TYR A 42 -5.84 -9.25 7.15
CA TYR A 42 -4.84 -10.31 7.37
C TYR A 42 -5.07 -11.12 8.66
N GLY A 43 -6.22 -10.97 9.31
CA GLY A 43 -6.62 -11.74 10.49
C GLY A 43 -6.04 -11.22 11.81
N GLU A 44 -5.43 -10.04 11.81
CA GLU A 44 -4.88 -9.41 13.00
C GLU A 44 -5.97 -8.66 13.79
N LEU A 45 -5.78 -8.56 15.12
CA LEU A 45 -6.67 -7.77 15.97
C LEU A 45 -6.54 -6.27 15.66
N PRO A 46 -7.65 -5.47 15.78
CA PRO A 46 -7.68 -4.08 15.30
C PRO A 46 -6.84 -3.17 16.16
N PHE A 47 -6.35 -3.17 17.21
CA PHE A 47 -5.51 -2.27 18.03
C PHE A 47 -5.31 -0.86 17.44
N PRO A 48 -6.31 0.03 17.45
CA PRO A 48 -6.20 1.35 16.80
C PRO A 48 -5.06 2.21 17.38
N ASP A 49 -4.92 2.28 18.69
CA ASP A 49 -3.90 3.09 19.34
C ASP A 49 -2.48 2.60 19.03
N SER A 50 -2.26 1.28 19.06
CA SER A 50 -0.98 0.69 18.69
C SER A 50 -0.69 0.87 17.19
N SER A 51 -1.70 0.78 16.35
CA SER A 51 -1.59 1.03 14.90
C SER A 51 -1.20 2.47 14.63
N ARG A 52 -1.83 3.43 15.30
CA ARG A 52 -1.50 4.85 15.22
C ARG A 52 -0.08 5.13 15.68
N ALA A 53 0.30 4.62 16.84
CA ALA A 53 1.65 4.79 17.38
C ALA A 53 2.73 4.18 16.47
N PHE A 54 2.44 3.04 15.84
CA PHE A 54 3.33 2.42 14.86
C PHE A 54 3.55 3.33 13.65
N LEU A 55 2.49 3.84 13.02
CA LEU A 55 2.56 4.74 11.87
C LEU A 55 3.28 6.06 12.22
N GLU A 56 2.93 6.65 13.36
CA GLU A 56 3.56 7.88 13.84
C GLU A 56 5.07 7.70 13.99
N LYS A 57 5.50 6.61 14.61
CA LYS A 57 6.93 6.31 14.80
C LYS A 57 7.66 6.15 13.47
N ARG A 58 7.05 5.47 12.49
CA ARG A 58 7.64 5.31 11.15
C ARG A 58 7.80 6.64 10.45
N LEU A 59 6.76 7.49 10.46
CA LEU A 59 6.79 8.81 9.82
C LEU A 59 7.79 9.75 10.49
N ARG A 60 7.78 9.85 11.84
CA ARG A 60 8.73 10.70 12.60
C ARG A 60 10.19 10.34 12.32
N ARG A 61 10.48 9.05 12.22
CA ARG A 61 11.85 8.55 12.00
C ARG A 61 12.23 8.45 10.53
N LYS A 62 11.30 8.80 9.61
CA LYS A 62 11.50 8.66 8.16
C LYS A 62 11.90 7.22 7.77
N GLU A 63 11.35 6.24 8.49
CA GLU A 63 11.59 4.81 8.27
C GLU A 63 10.66 4.22 7.22
N SER A 64 9.61 4.92 6.83
CA SER A 64 8.72 4.55 5.74
C SER A 64 8.31 5.75 4.90
N VAL A 65 7.88 5.45 3.67
CA VAL A 65 7.14 6.37 2.80
C VAL A 65 5.73 5.82 2.65
N ILE A 66 4.73 6.65 2.90
CA ILE A 66 3.32 6.27 2.76
C ILE A 66 2.70 7.17 1.70
N TYR A 67 1.99 6.57 0.74
CA TYR A 67 1.15 7.29 -0.22
C TYR A 67 -0.31 7.01 0.07
N LEU A 68 -1.14 8.05 -0.04
CA LEU A 68 -2.60 7.98 0.09
C LEU A 68 -3.25 8.30 -1.23
N ALA A 69 -4.25 7.53 -1.61
CA ALA A 69 -5.18 7.87 -2.68
C ALA A 69 -6.39 8.55 -2.05
N MET A 70 -6.72 9.74 -2.53
CA MET A 70 -7.83 10.56 -2.03
C MET A 70 -8.68 11.05 -3.20
N PRO A 71 -10.01 11.22 -3.03
CA PRO A 71 -10.80 11.95 -4.03
C PRO A 71 -10.25 13.37 -4.21
N ASP A 72 -10.33 13.89 -5.41
CA ASP A 72 -9.78 15.23 -5.70
C ASP A 72 -10.55 16.36 -4.99
N ASN A 73 -11.80 16.11 -4.65
CA ASN A 73 -12.72 17.05 -4.03
C ASN A 73 -13.02 16.77 -2.54
N ASP A 74 -12.31 15.83 -1.91
CA ASP A 74 -12.55 15.49 -0.50
C ASP A 74 -11.22 15.16 0.21
N ASP A 75 -10.79 16.10 1.07
CA ASP A 75 -9.57 15.98 1.87
C ASP A 75 -9.75 15.12 3.13
N THR A 76 -10.95 14.65 3.40
CA THR A 76 -11.27 13.89 4.62
C THR A 76 -11.37 12.38 4.35
N LYS A 77 -11.44 11.98 3.09
CA LYS A 77 -11.61 10.58 2.68
C LYS A 77 -10.33 10.00 2.09
N VAL A 78 -9.94 8.82 2.59
CA VAL A 78 -8.86 8.01 2.01
C VAL A 78 -9.45 6.78 1.33
N LEU A 79 -9.12 6.58 0.06
CA LEU A 79 -9.59 5.47 -0.77
C LEU A 79 -8.68 4.24 -0.67
N GLY A 80 -7.43 4.48 -0.34
CA GLY A 80 -6.42 3.44 -0.19
C GLY A 80 -5.07 4.04 0.18
N PHE A 81 -4.17 3.19 0.62
CA PHE A 81 -2.80 3.58 0.91
C PHE A 81 -1.81 2.52 0.46
N CYS A 82 -0.56 2.92 0.28
CA CYS A 82 0.56 1.99 0.28
C CYS A 82 1.69 2.51 1.16
N GLN A 83 2.42 1.59 1.79
CA GLN A 83 3.57 1.88 2.63
C GLN A 83 4.81 1.16 2.10
N LEU A 84 5.90 1.90 1.98
CA LEU A 84 7.18 1.39 1.50
C LEU A 84 8.26 1.58 2.54
N TYR A 85 9.08 0.54 2.72
CA TYR A 85 10.28 0.63 3.56
C TYR A 85 11.55 0.70 2.71
N PRO A 86 12.50 1.58 3.09
CA PRO A 86 13.80 1.63 2.44
C PRO A 86 14.65 0.43 2.84
N SER A 87 15.35 -0.12 1.89
CA SER A 87 16.36 -1.14 2.08
C SER A 87 17.52 -0.91 1.09
N PHE A 88 18.53 -1.76 1.15
CA PHE A 88 19.72 -1.64 0.30
C PHE A 88 20.14 -3.00 -0.24
N SER A 89 20.74 -3.01 -1.41
CA SER A 89 21.40 -4.17 -1.98
C SER A 89 22.91 -3.94 -1.98
N SER A 90 23.63 -4.69 -1.17
CA SER A 90 25.11 -4.64 -1.15
C SER A 90 25.71 -5.09 -2.48
N LEU A 91 25.12 -6.08 -3.14
CA LEU A 91 25.58 -6.55 -4.45
C LEU A 91 25.45 -5.47 -5.54
N SER A 92 24.35 -4.71 -5.51
CA SER A 92 24.11 -3.65 -6.51
C SER A 92 24.62 -2.29 -6.06
N LEU A 93 25.05 -2.15 -4.78
CA LEU A 93 25.43 -0.88 -4.15
C LEU A 93 24.35 0.21 -4.29
N LYS A 94 23.10 -0.19 -4.26
CA LYS A 94 21.95 0.67 -4.54
C LYS A 94 20.79 0.43 -3.57
N ARG A 95 19.90 1.42 -3.54
CA ARG A 95 18.63 1.34 -2.79
C ARG A 95 17.71 0.26 -3.38
N VAL A 96 16.96 -0.36 -2.49
CA VAL A 96 15.82 -1.22 -2.77
C VAL A 96 14.62 -0.66 -2.01
N TRP A 97 13.44 -0.65 -2.60
CA TRP A 97 12.21 -0.37 -1.89
C TRP A 97 11.41 -1.65 -1.66
N ILE A 98 10.87 -1.80 -0.47
CA ILE A 98 9.95 -2.88 -0.12
C ILE A 98 8.54 -2.26 -0.06
N LEU A 99 7.68 -2.59 -1.02
CA LEU A 99 6.25 -2.31 -0.93
C LEU A 99 5.68 -3.30 0.09
N ASN A 100 5.58 -2.87 1.34
CA ASN A 100 5.23 -3.73 2.46
C ASN A 100 3.72 -3.86 2.61
N ASP A 101 3.00 -2.74 2.51
CA ASP A 101 1.56 -2.67 2.68
C ASP A 101 0.91 -1.98 1.49
N ILE A 102 -0.21 -2.54 1.02
CA ILE A 102 -1.12 -1.89 0.09
C ILE A 102 -2.54 -2.33 0.41
N TYR A 103 -3.42 -1.37 0.59
CA TYR A 103 -4.82 -1.63 0.88
C TYR A 103 -5.72 -0.59 0.23
N VAL A 104 -6.84 -1.07 -0.29
CA VAL A 104 -7.88 -0.25 -0.90
C VAL A 104 -9.17 -0.46 -0.12
N ALA A 105 -9.80 0.63 0.30
CA ALA A 105 -11.09 0.61 0.97
C ALA A 105 -12.13 -0.16 0.14
N GLU A 106 -13.04 -0.86 0.79
CA GLU A 106 -13.96 -1.77 0.11
C GLU A 106 -14.83 -1.05 -0.93
N ASP A 107 -15.29 0.16 -0.59
CA ASP A 107 -16.10 1.02 -1.44
C ASP A 107 -15.32 1.65 -2.61
N ALA A 108 -13.98 1.60 -2.55
CA ALA A 108 -13.09 2.13 -3.60
C ALA A 108 -12.44 1.04 -4.46
N ARG A 109 -12.79 -0.23 -4.24
CA ARG A 109 -12.28 -1.34 -5.07
C ARG A 109 -12.79 -1.21 -6.50
N ARG A 110 -12.01 -1.69 -7.47
CA ARG A 110 -12.26 -1.61 -8.93
C ARG A 110 -12.17 -0.20 -9.53
N MET A 111 -11.73 0.80 -8.75
CA MET A 111 -11.53 2.19 -9.19
C MET A 111 -10.05 2.47 -9.55
N LEU A 112 -9.26 1.46 -9.84
CA LEU A 112 -7.83 1.55 -10.18
C LEU A 112 -6.95 2.19 -9.08
N VAL A 113 -7.44 2.29 -7.85
CA VAL A 113 -6.71 2.91 -6.73
C VAL A 113 -5.36 2.25 -6.49
N ALA A 114 -5.32 0.91 -6.45
CA ALA A 114 -4.06 0.17 -6.27
C ALA A 114 -3.07 0.44 -7.42
N ASP A 115 -3.54 0.50 -8.66
CA ASP A 115 -2.71 0.81 -9.83
C ASP A 115 -2.05 2.20 -9.70
N HIS A 116 -2.82 3.22 -9.35
CA HIS A 116 -2.30 4.59 -9.17
C HIS A 116 -1.29 4.69 -8.03
N LEU A 117 -1.56 4.05 -6.88
CA LEU A 117 -0.63 3.98 -5.75
C LEU A 117 0.69 3.32 -6.17
N MET A 118 0.62 2.18 -6.85
CA MET A 118 1.82 1.45 -7.26
C MET A 118 2.61 2.17 -8.37
N ARG A 119 1.95 2.84 -9.31
CA ARG A 119 2.64 3.68 -10.31
C ARG A 119 3.37 4.84 -9.65
N THR A 120 2.76 5.47 -8.64
CA THR A 120 3.42 6.52 -7.84
C THR A 120 4.62 5.96 -7.08
N ALA A 121 4.48 4.81 -6.44
CA ALA A 121 5.58 4.14 -5.76
C ALA A 121 6.71 3.76 -6.74
N LYS A 122 6.38 3.26 -7.93
CA LYS A 122 7.34 2.94 -9.00
C LYS A 122 8.09 4.19 -9.49
N LYS A 123 7.37 5.31 -9.63
CA LYS A 123 7.99 6.60 -9.98
C LYS A 123 8.98 7.03 -8.90
N MET A 124 8.58 7.02 -7.63
CA MET A 124 9.44 7.36 -6.50
C MET A 124 10.68 6.46 -6.43
N ALA A 125 10.51 5.15 -6.66
CA ALA A 125 11.64 4.23 -6.69
C ALA A 125 12.65 4.59 -7.80
N LYS A 126 12.18 5.01 -8.97
CA LYS A 126 13.04 5.52 -10.06
C LYS A 126 13.72 6.83 -9.67
N ASP A 127 12.99 7.78 -9.13
CA ASP A 127 13.49 9.10 -8.74
C ASP A 127 14.58 8.99 -7.65
N THR A 128 14.47 7.96 -6.79
CA THR A 128 15.47 7.65 -5.75
C THR A 128 16.57 6.69 -6.23
N GLN A 129 16.66 6.42 -7.54
CA GLN A 129 17.65 5.55 -8.16
C GLN A 129 17.71 4.13 -7.57
N ALA A 130 16.59 3.62 -7.08
CA ALA A 130 16.51 2.26 -6.57
C ALA A 130 16.72 1.25 -7.70
N VAL A 131 17.47 0.16 -7.41
CA VAL A 131 17.71 -0.91 -8.38
C VAL A 131 16.49 -1.77 -8.61
N ARG A 132 15.61 -1.89 -7.60
CA ARG A 132 14.36 -2.67 -7.66
C ARG A 132 13.40 -2.30 -6.54
N MET A 133 12.15 -2.71 -6.72
CA MET A 133 11.16 -2.83 -5.66
C MET A 133 10.88 -4.30 -5.42
N ARG A 134 10.57 -4.65 -4.16
CA ARG A 134 10.08 -5.98 -3.76
C ARG A 134 8.68 -5.84 -3.18
N VAL A 135 7.89 -6.88 -3.37
CA VAL A 135 6.57 -7.05 -2.73
C VAL A 135 6.39 -8.52 -2.39
N SER A 136 5.70 -8.81 -1.30
CA SER A 136 5.30 -10.16 -0.94
C SER A 136 3.80 -10.23 -0.76
N THR A 137 3.19 -11.32 -1.17
CA THR A 137 1.77 -11.60 -0.96
C THR A 137 1.59 -13.10 -0.72
N SER A 138 0.43 -13.47 -0.17
CA SER A 138 0.07 -14.88 -0.04
C SER A 138 -0.01 -15.53 -1.43
N SER A 139 0.45 -16.78 -1.52
CA SER A 139 0.36 -17.57 -2.75
C SER A 139 -1.08 -17.78 -3.24
N GLY A 140 -2.08 -17.70 -2.35
CA GLY A 140 -3.50 -17.77 -2.68
C GLY A 140 -4.12 -16.42 -3.08
N ASN A 141 -3.40 -15.30 -3.01
CA ASN A 141 -3.93 -13.98 -3.35
C ASN A 141 -3.71 -13.66 -4.84
N GLU A 142 -4.40 -14.39 -5.72
CA GLU A 142 -4.30 -14.22 -7.17
C GLU A 142 -4.65 -12.80 -7.64
N VAL A 143 -5.56 -12.12 -6.95
CA VAL A 143 -5.96 -10.76 -7.30
C VAL A 143 -4.77 -9.80 -7.16
N ALA A 144 -4.06 -9.87 -6.05
CA ALA A 144 -2.87 -9.04 -5.83
C ALA A 144 -1.74 -9.39 -6.81
N GLN A 145 -1.53 -10.68 -7.09
CA GLN A 145 -0.52 -11.14 -8.05
C GLN A 145 -0.75 -10.54 -9.44
N LYS A 146 -1.97 -10.61 -9.98
CA LYS A 146 -2.34 -10.00 -11.27
C LYS A 146 -2.09 -8.48 -11.29
N VAL A 147 -2.40 -7.80 -10.19
CA VAL A 147 -2.16 -6.37 -10.09
C VAL A 147 -0.65 -6.07 -10.09
N TYR A 148 0.16 -6.83 -9.37
CA TYR A 148 1.62 -6.66 -9.36
C TYR A 148 2.24 -6.92 -10.74
N GLU A 149 1.83 -7.99 -11.41
CA GLU A 149 2.28 -8.33 -12.76
C GLU A 149 1.95 -7.23 -13.77
N SER A 150 0.77 -6.62 -13.68
CA SER A 150 0.36 -5.51 -14.55
C SER A 150 1.25 -4.26 -14.41
N ILE A 151 1.87 -4.06 -13.25
CA ILE A 151 2.83 -2.98 -12.98
C ILE A 151 4.24 -3.34 -13.46
N GLY A 152 4.49 -4.62 -13.70
CA GLY A 152 5.77 -5.15 -14.17
C GLY A 152 6.60 -5.85 -13.09
N PHE A 153 6.00 -6.20 -11.94
CA PHE A 153 6.62 -7.14 -11.03
C PHE A 153 6.66 -8.53 -11.68
N ARG A 154 7.64 -9.31 -11.28
CA ARG A 154 7.79 -10.71 -11.69
C ARG A 154 8.13 -11.53 -10.46
N GLU A 155 7.68 -12.76 -10.42
CA GLU A 155 8.07 -13.70 -9.37
C GLU A 155 9.60 -13.87 -9.36
N ASP A 156 10.18 -13.89 -8.17
CA ASP A 156 11.61 -14.13 -8.00
C ASP A 156 11.87 -15.63 -7.98
N ALA A 157 12.24 -16.17 -9.13
CA ALA A 157 12.56 -17.59 -9.28
C ALA A 157 13.99 -17.95 -8.86
N GLU A 158 14.88 -16.96 -8.66
CA GLU A 158 16.28 -17.18 -8.34
C GLU A 158 16.51 -17.33 -6.84
N PHE A 159 15.71 -16.65 -6.00
CA PHE A 159 15.92 -16.60 -4.56
C PHE A 159 14.76 -17.17 -3.77
N LYS A 160 15.05 -18.11 -2.87
CA LYS A 160 14.10 -18.57 -1.85
C LYS A 160 14.14 -17.62 -0.66
N ASN A 161 12.99 -17.29 -0.10
CA ASN A 161 12.89 -16.50 1.12
C ASN A 161 12.69 -17.44 2.32
N TYR A 162 13.41 -17.16 3.41
CA TYR A 162 13.32 -17.90 4.67
C TYR A 162 12.92 -16.95 5.78
N VAL A 163 12.05 -17.39 6.68
CA VAL A 163 11.57 -16.62 7.84
C VAL A 163 12.00 -17.35 9.10
N LEU A 164 12.66 -16.65 10.00
CA LEU A 164 12.92 -17.11 11.37
C LEU A 164 12.00 -16.33 12.32
N PRO A 165 10.97 -16.97 12.90
CA PRO A 165 10.16 -16.33 13.92
C PRO A 165 11.01 -16.03 15.17
N ILE A 166 10.93 -14.80 15.65
CA ILE A 166 11.52 -14.40 16.93
C ILE A 166 10.39 -14.37 17.95
N ALA A 167 10.41 -15.28 18.89
CA ALA A 167 9.44 -15.30 19.97
C ALA A 167 9.56 -13.99 20.78
N SER A 168 8.44 -13.36 21.08
CA SER A 168 8.38 -12.34 22.13
C SER A 168 8.33 -13.06 23.46
N ASP A 169 9.33 -12.85 24.31
CA ASP A 169 9.32 -13.31 25.70
C ASP A 169 8.15 -12.67 26.48
#